data_380dc9912d2de452ce40a3f8b644e9ca
#
_entry.id   380dc9912d2de452ce40a3f8b644e9ca
#
_cell.length_a   1.000
_cell.length_b   1.000
_cell.length_c   1.000
_cell.angle_alpha   90.00
_cell.angle_beta   90.00
_cell.angle_gamma   90.00
#
_symmetry.space_group_name_H-M   'P 1'
#
loop_
_entity.id
_entity.type
_entity.pdbx_description
1 polymer ?
#
loop_
_entity_poly.entity_id
_entity_poly.type
_entity_poly.pdbx_seq_one_letter_code
_entity_poly.pdbx_strand_id
1 'polypeptide(L)'
;ASIATEVKIIETLKKEGTDKETLGREKFLERAWQWKDEYGGRIVNQLKKLGCSADWDRERFTMDEGLSDAVLEVFVKMYDKGLIYKGTRIINWCPNCQTSVSDAEVEHKDTPGKFWYINYPVKGEDACIEIATTRPETMLGDTAVVVHPDDDRYKDLIGKTAILPLVGRELPIIADSYIDMEVGTGAMKVTPAHDPNDFELGRKYGLEEICVFTDDGYINENGGKYEKSLLDILLKLPTEYKTRLSFCTGVK
;
A
#
# COMPACT_ATOMS: atom_id res chain seq x y z
N ALA A 1 -3.70 -20.12 -1.96
CA ALA A 1 -4.94 -20.67 -2.52
C ALA A 1 -6.20 -20.24 -1.77
N SER A 2 -6.08 -19.53 -0.65
CA SER A 2 -7.25 -19.10 0.13
C SER A 2 -8.14 -18.13 -0.64
N ILE A 3 -7.59 -17.14 -1.32
CA ILE A 3 -8.34 -16.12 -2.08
C ILE A 3 -9.20 -16.77 -3.17
N ALA A 4 -8.64 -17.69 -3.97
CA ALA A 4 -9.39 -18.36 -5.03
C ALA A 4 -10.57 -19.17 -4.50
N THR A 5 -10.42 -19.83 -3.34
CA THR A 5 -11.49 -20.54 -2.66
C THR A 5 -12.54 -19.59 -2.12
N GLU A 6 -12.11 -18.49 -1.49
CA GLU A 6 -12.99 -17.45 -0.98
C GLU A 6 -13.88 -16.85 -2.08
N VAL A 7 -13.29 -16.51 -3.24
CA VAL A 7 -14.04 -16.01 -4.40
C VAL A 7 -15.14 -16.97 -4.81
N LYS A 8 -14.87 -18.29 -4.87
CA LYS A 8 -15.87 -19.30 -5.23
C LYS A 8 -16.98 -19.42 -4.20
N ILE A 9 -16.67 -19.31 -2.92
CA ILE A 9 -17.67 -19.29 -1.85
C ILE A 9 -18.55 -18.05 -1.96
N ILE A 10 -17.95 -16.86 -2.18
CA ILE A 10 -18.68 -15.60 -2.36
C ILE A 10 -19.60 -15.66 -3.58
N GLU A 11 -19.13 -16.21 -4.71
CA GLU A 11 -19.98 -16.44 -5.90
C GLU A 11 -21.19 -17.33 -5.58
N THR A 12 -20.99 -18.34 -4.73
CA THR A 12 -22.07 -19.24 -4.31
C THR A 12 -23.05 -18.53 -3.40
N LEU A 13 -22.57 -17.78 -2.40
CA LEU A 13 -23.41 -17.00 -1.49
C LEU A 13 -24.27 -15.98 -2.25
N LYS A 14 -23.70 -15.29 -3.26
CA LYS A 14 -24.46 -14.36 -4.13
C LYS A 14 -25.61 -15.06 -4.85
N LYS A 15 -25.42 -16.31 -5.32
CA LYS A 15 -26.49 -17.10 -5.95
C LYS A 15 -27.56 -17.52 -4.95
N GLU A 16 -27.20 -17.68 -3.69
CA GLU A 16 -28.11 -18.00 -2.58
C GLU A 16 -28.81 -16.72 -2.04
N GLY A 17 -28.48 -15.52 -2.57
CA GLY A 17 -29.10 -14.26 -2.15
C GLY A 17 -28.54 -13.69 -0.85
N THR A 18 -27.32 -14.06 -0.46
CA THR A 18 -26.62 -13.57 0.73
C THR A 18 -25.19 -13.12 0.39
N ASP A 19 -24.51 -12.51 1.33
CA ASP A 19 -23.13 -12.05 1.22
C ASP A 19 -22.30 -12.42 2.46
N LYS A 20 -21.00 -12.19 2.38
CA LYS A 20 -20.03 -12.48 3.42
C LYS A 20 -20.28 -11.66 4.69
N GLU A 21 -20.63 -10.39 4.53
CA GLU A 21 -20.85 -9.42 5.60
C GLU A 21 -22.09 -9.80 6.40
N THR A 22 -23.20 -10.10 5.73
CA THR A 22 -24.46 -10.53 6.35
C THR A 22 -24.31 -11.87 7.06
N LEU A 23 -23.51 -12.78 6.49
CA LEU A 23 -23.30 -14.11 7.06
C LEU A 23 -22.48 -14.06 8.35
N GLY A 24 -21.50 -13.17 8.41
CA GLY A 24 -20.54 -13.03 9.50
C GLY A 24 -19.44 -14.09 9.47
N ARG A 25 -18.36 -13.85 10.24
CA ARG A 25 -17.13 -14.65 10.18
C ARG A 25 -17.34 -16.14 10.47
N GLU A 26 -18.07 -16.47 11.53
CA GLU A 26 -18.21 -17.86 11.97
C GLU A 26 -18.93 -18.71 10.92
N LYS A 27 -20.09 -18.26 10.46
CA LYS A 27 -20.86 -18.97 9.42
C LYS A 27 -20.14 -18.99 8.08
N PHE A 28 -19.37 -17.96 7.76
CA PHE A 28 -18.52 -17.98 6.55
C PHE A 28 -17.44 -19.06 6.66
N LEU A 29 -16.79 -19.23 7.82
CA LEU A 29 -15.81 -20.30 8.05
C LEU A 29 -16.46 -21.68 7.97
N GLU A 30 -17.67 -21.87 8.50
CA GLU A 30 -18.40 -23.12 8.34
C GLU A 30 -18.64 -23.45 6.86
N ARG A 31 -19.02 -22.47 6.04
CA ARG A 31 -19.18 -22.63 4.59
C ARG A 31 -17.85 -22.96 3.91
N ALA A 32 -16.75 -22.36 4.36
CA ALA A 32 -15.42 -22.67 3.84
C ALA A 32 -15.00 -24.11 4.14
N TRP A 33 -15.26 -24.60 5.33
CA TRP A 33 -15.02 -26.02 5.68
C TRP A 33 -15.91 -26.97 4.90
N GLN A 34 -17.20 -26.68 4.72
CA GLN A 34 -18.10 -27.47 3.86
C GLN A 34 -17.58 -27.53 2.43
N TRP A 35 -17.14 -26.42 1.86
CA TRP A 35 -16.53 -26.36 0.54
C TRP A 35 -15.27 -27.23 0.46
N LYS A 36 -14.40 -27.16 1.46
CA LYS A 36 -13.20 -28.01 1.56
C LYS A 36 -13.57 -29.50 1.58
N ASP A 37 -14.58 -29.89 2.34
CA ASP A 37 -14.98 -31.30 2.43
C ASP A 37 -15.62 -31.81 1.14
N GLU A 38 -16.39 -30.97 0.43
CA GLU A 38 -17.00 -31.32 -0.86
C GLU A 38 -15.98 -31.42 -1.99
N TYR A 39 -15.07 -30.43 -2.08
CA TYR A 39 -14.17 -30.29 -3.24
C TYR A 39 -12.73 -30.73 -2.97
N GLY A 40 -12.26 -30.74 -1.73
CA GLY A 40 -10.87 -31.01 -1.36
C GLY A 40 -10.39 -32.41 -1.78
N GLY A 41 -11.22 -33.43 -1.60
CA GLY A 41 -10.89 -34.79 -2.01
C GLY A 41 -10.99 -35.07 -3.52
N ARG A 42 -11.58 -34.15 -4.30
CA ARG A 42 -11.83 -34.38 -5.73
C ARG A 42 -10.55 -34.53 -6.54
N ILE A 43 -9.57 -33.63 -6.32
CA ILE A 43 -8.28 -33.64 -7.02
C ILE A 43 -7.50 -34.91 -6.69
N VAL A 44 -7.50 -35.35 -5.44
CA VAL A 44 -6.85 -36.60 -5.01
C VAL A 44 -7.45 -37.80 -5.70
N ASN A 45 -8.79 -37.88 -5.76
CA ASN A 45 -9.48 -38.93 -6.49
C ASN A 45 -9.22 -38.93 -8.00
N GLN A 46 -9.07 -37.76 -8.62
CA GLN A 46 -8.68 -37.63 -10.01
C GLN A 46 -7.26 -38.11 -10.24
N LEU A 47 -6.30 -37.76 -9.38
CA LEU A 47 -4.92 -38.23 -9.48
C LEU A 47 -4.81 -39.73 -9.30
N LYS A 48 -5.56 -40.32 -8.37
CA LYS A 48 -5.65 -41.78 -8.21
C LYS A 48 -6.15 -42.45 -9.48
N LYS A 49 -7.19 -41.90 -10.12
CA LYS A 49 -7.73 -42.42 -11.40
C LYS A 49 -6.76 -42.33 -12.57
N LEU A 50 -5.88 -41.30 -12.56
CA LEU A 50 -4.80 -41.12 -13.54
C LEU A 50 -3.62 -42.06 -13.31
N GLY A 51 -3.65 -42.88 -12.24
CA GLY A 51 -2.57 -43.82 -11.91
C GLY A 51 -1.33 -43.15 -11.30
N CYS A 52 -1.47 -41.97 -10.76
CA CYS A 52 -0.34 -41.32 -10.07
C CYS A 52 0.11 -42.13 -8.85
N SER A 53 1.40 -42.47 -8.81
CA SER A 53 2.02 -43.17 -7.69
C SER A 53 2.46 -42.21 -6.63
N ALA A 54 1.59 -41.94 -5.65
CA ALA A 54 1.87 -41.18 -4.45
C ALA A 54 1.54 -42.00 -3.21
N ASP A 55 2.12 -41.65 -2.08
CA ASP A 55 1.79 -42.30 -0.81
C ASP A 55 0.51 -41.66 -0.25
N TRP A 56 -0.62 -42.16 -0.66
CA TRP A 56 -1.95 -41.66 -0.33
C TRP A 56 -2.29 -41.83 1.15
N ASP A 57 -1.63 -42.70 1.88
CA ASP A 57 -1.82 -42.89 3.31
C ASP A 57 -1.20 -41.76 4.12
N ARG A 58 -0.27 -41.02 3.52
CA ARG A 58 0.32 -39.79 4.07
C ARG A 58 -0.28 -38.51 3.49
N GLU A 59 -1.46 -38.59 2.92
CA GLU A 59 -2.18 -37.39 2.50
C GLU A 59 -2.40 -36.46 3.69
N ARG A 60 -2.02 -35.19 3.53
CA ARG A 60 -2.15 -34.16 4.57
C ARG A 60 -2.84 -32.93 4.00
N PHE A 61 -3.60 -32.28 4.84
CA PHE A 61 -4.17 -30.96 4.56
C PHE A 61 -3.39 -29.90 5.34
N THR A 62 -3.00 -28.80 4.66
CA THR A 62 -2.14 -27.76 5.25
C THR A 62 -2.68 -27.11 6.52
N MET A 63 -3.97 -27.25 6.80
CA MET A 63 -4.63 -26.76 8.01
C MET A 63 -5.10 -27.89 8.92
N ASP A 64 -4.60 -29.12 8.75
CA ASP A 64 -4.87 -30.18 9.72
C ASP A 64 -4.14 -29.91 11.06
N GLU A 65 -4.59 -30.57 12.11
CA GLU A 65 -4.09 -30.33 13.47
C GLU A 65 -2.57 -30.52 13.55
N GLY A 66 -2.04 -31.64 13.06
CA GLY A 66 -0.61 -31.94 13.15
C GLY A 66 0.28 -30.97 12.35
N LEU A 67 -0.17 -30.49 11.17
CA LEU A 67 0.59 -29.46 10.43
C LEU A 67 0.44 -28.08 11.08
N SER A 68 -0.71 -27.77 11.66
CA SER A 68 -0.92 -26.54 12.42
C SER A 68 0.02 -26.47 13.63
N ASP A 69 0.13 -27.56 14.39
CA ASP A 69 1.06 -27.66 15.52
C ASP A 69 2.52 -27.50 15.08
N ALA A 70 2.90 -28.16 13.97
CA ALA A 70 4.25 -28.03 13.43
C ALA A 70 4.59 -26.58 13.01
N VAL A 71 3.63 -25.88 12.39
CA VAL A 71 3.79 -24.46 11.99
C VAL A 71 3.94 -23.58 13.23
N LEU A 72 3.13 -23.79 14.26
CA LEU A 72 3.22 -23.03 15.52
C LEU A 72 4.55 -23.28 16.22
N GLU A 73 5.01 -24.52 16.29
CA GLU A 73 6.32 -24.86 16.90
C GLU A 73 7.48 -24.17 16.16
N VAL A 74 7.47 -24.19 14.82
CA VAL A 74 8.50 -23.51 14.02
C VAL A 74 8.43 -21.99 14.23
N PHE A 75 7.23 -21.41 14.26
CA PHE A 75 7.03 -19.98 14.46
C PHE A 75 7.62 -19.54 15.83
N VAL A 76 7.29 -20.25 16.90
CA VAL A 76 7.83 -19.97 18.25
C VAL A 76 9.35 -20.08 18.27
N LYS A 77 9.91 -21.16 17.71
CA LYS A 77 11.38 -21.33 17.64
C LYS A 77 12.08 -20.21 16.86
N MET A 78 11.45 -19.69 15.80
CA MET A 78 11.99 -18.56 15.03
C MET A 78 11.91 -17.26 15.83
N TYR A 79 10.83 -17.05 16.57
CA TYR A 79 10.67 -15.88 17.44
C TYR A 79 11.72 -15.89 18.56
N ASP A 80 11.90 -17.02 19.24
CA ASP A 80 12.90 -17.18 20.34
C ASP A 80 14.35 -16.94 19.85
N LYS A 81 14.62 -17.22 18.57
CA LYS A 81 15.91 -16.92 17.92
C LYS A 81 16.03 -15.47 17.43
N GLY A 82 15.02 -14.62 17.64
CA GLY A 82 15.01 -13.24 17.16
C GLY A 82 14.90 -13.08 15.64
N LEU A 83 14.51 -14.14 14.92
CA LEU A 83 14.37 -14.11 13.45
C LEU A 83 13.02 -13.56 13.00
N ILE A 84 12.04 -13.51 13.89
CA ILE A 84 10.71 -12.95 13.66
C ILE A 84 10.51 -11.79 14.62
N TYR A 85 10.00 -10.68 14.10
CA TYR A 85 9.64 -9.51 14.88
C TYR A 85 8.38 -8.87 14.30
N LYS A 86 7.64 -8.10 15.11
CA LYS A 86 6.51 -7.30 14.65
C LYS A 86 7.02 -5.98 14.09
N GLY A 87 6.59 -5.64 12.87
CA GLY A 87 6.95 -4.39 12.22
C GLY A 87 5.96 -4.04 11.11
N THR A 88 6.06 -2.81 10.64
CA THR A 88 5.30 -2.31 9.47
C THR A 88 6.12 -2.49 8.19
N ARG A 89 5.43 -2.68 7.08
CA ARG A 89 5.99 -2.75 5.72
C ARG A 89 4.96 -2.22 4.74
N ILE A 90 5.45 -1.66 3.63
CA ILE A 90 4.59 -1.35 2.48
C ILE A 90 4.18 -2.67 1.80
N ILE A 91 2.91 -2.80 1.54
CA ILE A 91 2.31 -3.96 0.85
C ILE A 91 1.37 -3.49 -0.25
N ASN A 92 1.16 -4.35 -1.25
CA ASN A 92 0.09 -4.14 -2.21
C ASN A 92 -1.25 -4.44 -1.54
N TRP A 93 -2.18 -3.51 -1.60
CA TRP A 93 -3.50 -3.62 -1.00
C TRP A 93 -4.60 -3.46 -2.05
N CYS A 94 -5.60 -4.33 -2.02
CA CYS A 94 -6.78 -4.23 -2.88
C CYS A 94 -7.95 -3.62 -2.09
N PRO A 95 -8.38 -2.37 -2.39
CA PRO A 95 -9.47 -1.74 -1.66
C PRO A 95 -10.84 -2.38 -1.93
N ASN A 96 -11.00 -3.07 -3.07
CA ASN A 96 -12.24 -3.78 -3.37
C ASN A 96 -12.37 -5.10 -2.62
N CYS A 97 -11.27 -5.85 -2.49
CA CYS A 97 -11.24 -7.11 -1.75
C CYS A 97 -10.93 -6.92 -0.26
N GLN A 98 -10.45 -5.73 0.12
CA GLN A 98 -9.98 -5.36 1.47
C GLN A 98 -8.98 -6.39 2.02
N THR A 99 -7.98 -6.71 1.20
CA THR A 99 -6.91 -7.67 1.54
C THR A 99 -5.59 -7.28 0.90
N SER A 100 -4.51 -7.77 1.49
CA SER A 100 -3.19 -7.69 0.89
C SER A 100 -3.11 -8.58 -0.37
N VAL A 101 -2.35 -8.14 -1.35
CA VAL A 101 -2.10 -8.84 -2.62
C VAL A 101 -0.61 -9.09 -2.72
N SER A 102 -0.21 -10.32 -3.09
CA SER A 102 1.20 -10.65 -3.31
C SER A 102 1.73 -10.00 -4.59
N ASP A 103 3.03 -9.78 -4.67
CA ASP A 103 3.66 -9.19 -5.87
C ASP A 103 3.42 -10.03 -7.13
N ALA A 104 3.27 -11.36 -6.98
CA ALA A 104 2.97 -12.27 -8.09
C ALA A 104 1.53 -12.11 -8.64
N GLU A 105 0.64 -11.50 -7.89
CA GLU A 105 -0.76 -11.26 -8.28
C GLU A 105 -0.96 -9.84 -8.85
N VAL A 106 0.07 -8.99 -8.80
CA VAL A 106 0.02 -7.61 -9.31
C VAL A 106 0.37 -7.59 -10.78
N GLU A 107 -0.55 -7.13 -11.61
CA GLU A 107 -0.30 -6.87 -13.02
C GLU A 107 -0.06 -5.38 -13.25
N HIS A 108 1.12 -5.05 -13.78
CA HIS A 108 1.45 -3.67 -14.14
C HIS A 108 0.86 -3.33 -15.51
N LYS A 109 0.20 -2.17 -15.58
CA LYS A 109 -0.39 -1.66 -16.81
C LYS A 109 -0.05 -0.19 -16.98
N ASP A 110 0.48 0.16 -18.14
CA ASP A 110 0.72 1.54 -18.51
C ASP A 110 -0.61 2.29 -18.67
N THR A 111 -0.74 3.40 -17.97
CA THR A 111 -1.91 4.27 -18.05
C THR A 111 -1.49 5.71 -18.29
N PRO A 112 -2.25 6.49 -19.09
CA PRO A 112 -2.00 7.92 -19.22
C PRO A 112 -2.08 8.60 -17.85
N GLY A 113 -1.03 9.29 -17.45
CA GLY A 113 -0.92 10.02 -16.20
C GLY A 113 -0.74 11.52 -16.39
N LYS A 114 -0.71 12.25 -15.28
CA LYS A 114 -0.42 13.69 -15.22
C LYS A 114 0.63 13.94 -14.16
N PHE A 115 1.53 14.88 -14.44
CA PHE A 115 2.32 15.50 -13.39
C PHE A 115 1.58 16.70 -12.82
N TRP A 116 1.54 16.76 -11.49
CA TRP A 116 0.99 17.86 -10.73
C TRP A 116 2.16 18.63 -10.12
N TYR A 117 2.24 19.92 -10.41
CA TYR A 117 3.27 20.80 -9.84
C TYR A 117 2.64 21.61 -8.74
N ILE A 118 3.18 21.49 -7.53
CA ILE A 118 2.60 22.05 -6.32
C ILE A 118 3.69 22.81 -5.56
N ASN A 119 3.42 24.07 -5.21
CA ASN A 119 4.32 24.88 -4.42
C ASN A 119 4.15 24.61 -2.93
N TYR A 120 5.25 24.26 -2.27
CA TYR A 120 5.34 24.11 -0.82
C TYR A 120 6.05 25.35 -0.26
N PRO A 121 5.33 26.27 0.42
CA PRO A 121 5.95 27.47 0.99
C PRO A 121 7.03 27.11 2.00
N VAL A 122 8.10 27.88 2.04
CA VAL A 122 9.16 27.73 3.04
C VAL A 122 8.84 28.65 4.23
N LYS A 123 8.82 28.09 5.44
CA LYS A 123 8.44 28.81 6.65
C LYS A 123 9.38 29.98 6.92
N GLY A 124 8.80 31.17 7.06
CA GLY A 124 9.55 32.39 7.39
C GLY A 124 10.30 33.03 6.22
N GLU A 125 10.08 32.56 5.00
CA GLU A 125 10.70 33.10 3.80
C GLU A 125 9.66 33.38 2.70
N ASP A 126 10.00 34.33 1.81
CA ASP A 126 9.21 34.56 0.58
C ASP A 126 9.72 33.65 -0.53
N ALA A 127 9.70 32.33 -0.24
CA ALA A 127 10.18 31.28 -1.12
C ALA A 127 9.27 30.05 -1.06
N CYS A 128 9.29 29.25 -2.12
CA CYS A 128 8.61 27.98 -2.16
C CYS A 128 9.46 26.92 -2.88
N ILE A 129 9.21 25.66 -2.58
CA ILE A 129 9.75 24.52 -3.33
C ILE A 129 8.62 23.97 -4.20
N GLU A 130 8.86 23.92 -5.50
CA GLU A 130 7.93 23.28 -6.43
C GLU A 130 8.16 21.77 -6.46
N ILE A 131 7.14 21.01 -6.10
CA ILE A 131 7.14 19.54 -6.12
C ILE A 131 6.37 19.04 -7.34
N ALA A 132 6.97 18.13 -8.12
CA ALA A 132 6.29 17.41 -9.20
C ALA A 132 5.88 16.01 -8.73
N THR A 133 4.59 15.69 -8.77
CA THR A 133 4.09 14.37 -8.37
C THR A 133 3.06 13.82 -9.34
N THR A 134 3.04 12.50 -9.50
CA THR A 134 1.96 11.80 -10.21
C THR A 134 0.83 11.36 -9.29
N ARG A 135 1.03 11.42 -7.97
CA ARG A 135 0.11 10.94 -6.92
C ARG A 135 -0.20 12.04 -5.90
N PRO A 136 -0.89 13.11 -6.32
CA PRO A 136 -1.18 14.24 -5.43
C PRO A 136 -2.10 13.87 -4.26
N GLU A 137 -2.88 12.79 -4.39
CA GLU A 137 -3.75 12.27 -3.32
C GLU A 137 -2.98 11.85 -2.07
N THR A 138 -1.73 11.40 -2.21
CA THR A 138 -0.90 10.97 -1.09
C THR A 138 -0.24 12.13 -0.34
N MET A 139 -0.27 13.36 -0.90
CA MET A 139 0.41 14.51 -0.31
C MET A 139 -0.03 14.82 1.12
N LEU A 140 -1.28 14.51 1.46
CA LEU A 140 -1.79 14.74 2.82
C LEU A 140 -1.02 13.96 3.89
N GLY A 141 -0.31 12.89 3.50
CA GLY A 141 0.56 12.09 4.33
C GLY A 141 2.04 12.44 4.25
N ASP A 142 2.42 13.53 3.56
CA ASP A 142 3.82 13.91 3.44
C ASP A 142 4.42 14.26 4.80
N THR A 143 5.65 13.82 5.02
CA THR A 143 6.40 14.03 6.27
C THR A 143 7.76 14.69 6.07
N ALA A 144 8.21 14.82 4.83
CA ALA A 144 9.41 15.59 4.47
C ALA A 144 9.38 16.03 3.00
N VAL A 145 10.26 16.98 2.68
CA VAL A 145 10.70 17.29 1.32
C VAL A 145 12.17 16.93 1.20
N VAL A 146 12.55 16.23 0.12
CA VAL A 146 13.93 15.80 -0.11
C VAL A 146 14.47 16.40 -1.39
N VAL A 147 15.72 16.88 -1.33
CA VAL A 147 16.46 17.48 -2.43
C VAL A 147 17.85 16.84 -2.55
N HIS A 148 18.49 16.96 -3.68
CA HIS A 148 19.87 16.49 -3.81
C HIS A 148 20.84 17.45 -3.08
N PRO A 149 21.85 16.95 -2.33
CA PRO A 149 22.79 17.79 -1.59
C PRO A 149 23.61 18.76 -2.46
N ASP A 150 23.85 18.39 -3.72
CA ASP A 150 24.65 19.17 -4.67
C ASP A 150 23.79 20.06 -5.59
N ASP A 151 22.46 20.09 -5.40
CA ASP A 151 21.58 20.93 -6.21
C ASP A 151 21.61 22.39 -5.73
N ASP A 152 22.28 23.22 -6.51
CA ASP A 152 22.44 24.66 -6.21
C ASP A 152 21.12 25.41 -6.07
N ARG A 153 20.01 24.89 -6.65
CA ARG A 153 18.67 25.51 -6.55
C ARG A 153 18.10 25.44 -5.14
N TYR A 154 18.51 24.43 -4.35
CA TYR A 154 17.89 24.10 -3.07
C TYR A 154 18.87 24.09 -1.89
N LYS A 155 20.18 24.27 -2.12
CA LYS A 155 21.22 24.23 -1.06
C LYS A 155 20.89 25.10 0.14
N ASP A 156 20.42 26.31 -0.10
CA ASP A 156 20.10 27.29 0.96
C ASP A 156 18.80 26.94 1.71
N LEU A 157 18.05 25.97 1.22
CA LEU A 157 16.78 25.52 1.83
C LEU A 157 16.95 24.25 2.67
N ILE A 158 18.07 23.54 2.54
CA ILE A 158 18.35 22.33 3.31
C ILE A 158 18.39 22.67 4.81
N GLY A 159 17.68 21.87 5.62
CA GLY A 159 17.56 22.09 7.07
C GLY A 159 16.48 23.11 7.46
N LYS A 160 15.84 23.77 6.50
CA LYS A 160 14.67 24.62 6.75
C LYS A 160 13.39 23.77 6.78
N THR A 161 12.26 24.45 6.94
CA THR A 161 10.94 23.84 7.06
C THR A 161 10.06 24.28 5.91
N ALA A 162 9.51 23.35 5.16
CA ALA A 162 8.43 23.61 4.21
C ALA A 162 7.07 23.46 4.91
N ILE A 163 6.04 24.09 4.37
CA ILE A 163 4.66 23.98 4.85
C ILE A 163 3.86 23.14 3.84
N LEU A 164 3.31 22.02 4.30
CA LEU A 164 2.43 21.19 3.48
C LEU A 164 1.17 21.96 3.10
N PRO A 165 0.91 22.19 1.82
CA PRO A 165 -0.32 22.84 1.38
C PRO A 165 -1.56 22.09 1.88
N LEU A 166 -2.66 22.81 2.08
CA LEU A 166 -3.97 22.30 2.51
C LEU A 166 -4.04 21.85 3.98
N VAL A 167 -3.00 21.25 4.54
CA VAL A 167 -2.96 20.70 5.90
C VAL A 167 -2.24 21.64 6.86
N GLY A 168 -1.23 22.37 6.38
CA GLY A 168 -0.43 23.27 7.19
C GLY A 168 0.63 22.57 8.06
N ARG A 169 0.89 21.27 7.82
CA ARG A 169 1.94 20.52 8.53
C ARG A 169 3.32 21.04 8.17
N GLU A 170 4.18 21.15 9.15
CA GLU A 170 5.58 21.49 8.99
C GLU A 170 6.39 20.26 8.53
N LEU A 171 7.13 20.41 7.44
CA LEU A 171 7.91 19.36 6.82
C LEU A 171 9.39 19.75 6.81
N PRO A 172 10.31 18.95 7.36
CA PRO A 172 11.73 19.22 7.21
C PRO A 172 12.16 19.09 5.73
N ILE A 173 13.05 19.99 5.32
CA ILE A 173 13.72 19.90 4.02
C ILE A 173 15.05 19.20 4.26
N ILE A 174 15.19 17.97 3.77
CA ILE A 174 16.36 17.11 3.96
C ILE A 174 17.10 16.88 2.66
N ALA A 175 18.38 16.55 2.74
CA ALA A 175 19.21 16.26 1.58
C ALA A 175 19.51 14.76 1.47
N ASP A 176 19.32 14.17 0.29
CA ASP A 176 19.69 12.80 0.01
C ASP A 176 20.15 12.65 -1.45
N SER A 177 21.24 11.93 -1.66
CA SER A 177 21.78 11.61 -2.98
C SER A 177 20.90 10.63 -3.80
N TYR A 178 19.85 10.11 -3.19
CA TYR A 178 18.81 9.32 -3.87
C TYR A 178 18.05 10.15 -4.91
N ILE A 179 17.96 11.47 -4.73
CA ILE A 179 17.21 12.37 -5.61
C ILE A 179 17.98 12.63 -6.88
N ASP A 180 17.34 12.40 -8.02
CA ASP A 180 17.85 12.80 -9.33
C ASP A 180 17.45 14.25 -9.61
N MET A 181 18.45 15.13 -9.78
CA MET A 181 18.27 16.57 -10.03
C MET A 181 17.57 16.89 -11.36
N GLU A 182 17.59 15.95 -12.31
CA GLU A 182 17.02 16.14 -13.66
C GLU A 182 15.57 15.62 -13.75
N VAL A 183 15.10 14.88 -12.76
CA VAL A 183 13.73 14.33 -12.73
C VAL A 183 12.76 15.29 -12.06
N GLY A 184 11.71 15.64 -12.76
CA GLY A 184 10.66 16.55 -12.28
C GLY A 184 11.20 17.95 -11.99
N THR A 185 11.17 18.35 -10.74
CA THR A 185 11.71 19.62 -10.26
C THR A 185 13.05 19.46 -9.53
N GLY A 186 13.57 18.24 -9.38
CA GLY A 186 14.73 17.94 -8.55
C GLY A 186 14.42 17.94 -7.04
N ALA A 187 13.17 18.17 -6.67
CA ALA A 187 12.68 18.07 -5.30
C ALA A 187 11.54 17.07 -5.21
N MET A 188 11.56 16.22 -4.20
CA MET A 188 10.60 15.14 -4.00
C MET A 188 9.90 15.29 -2.65
N LYS A 189 8.58 15.09 -2.63
CA LYS A 189 7.82 14.88 -1.40
C LYS A 189 8.06 13.46 -0.89
N VAL A 190 8.03 13.24 0.41
CA VAL A 190 8.19 11.92 1.02
C VAL A 190 6.95 11.55 1.80
N THR A 191 6.32 10.44 1.39
CA THR A 191 5.11 9.88 2.00
C THR A 191 5.36 8.44 2.42
N PRO A 192 6.02 8.18 3.55
CA PRO A 192 6.50 6.84 3.93
C PRO A 192 5.42 5.77 3.99
N ALA A 193 4.16 6.13 4.28
CA ALA A 193 3.05 5.19 4.37
C ALA A 193 2.48 4.76 3.01
N HIS A 194 2.90 5.37 1.87
CA HIS A 194 2.23 5.17 0.57
C HIS A 194 3.15 4.88 -0.60
N ASP A 195 4.46 4.84 -0.40
CA ASP A 195 5.45 4.53 -1.42
C ASP A 195 6.62 3.72 -0.82
N PRO A 196 7.06 2.62 -1.48
CA PRO A 196 8.16 1.80 -0.97
C PRO A 196 9.50 2.54 -0.84
N ASN A 197 9.82 3.43 -1.78
CA ASN A 197 11.06 4.20 -1.74
C ASN A 197 11.00 5.27 -0.65
N ASP A 198 9.85 5.93 -0.51
CA ASP A 198 9.59 6.90 0.55
C ASP A 198 9.63 6.24 1.94
N PHE A 199 9.18 4.98 2.04
CA PHE A 199 9.27 4.19 3.27
C PHE A 199 10.73 3.97 3.71
N GLU A 200 11.62 3.61 2.78
CA GLU A 200 13.04 3.43 3.08
C GLU A 200 13.71 4.75 3.48
N LEU A 201 13.38 5.85 2.80
CA LEU A 201 13.81 7.20 3.20
C LEU A 201 13.26 7.57 4.58
N GLY A 202 12.00 7.27 4.82
CA GLY A 202 11.34 7.48 6.11
C GLY A 202 12.09 6.78 7.25
N ARG A 203 12.45 5.53 7.05
CA ARG A 203 13.26 4.76 8.02
C ARG A 203 14.66 5.34 8.22
N LYS A 204 15.31 5.76 7.13
CA LYS A 204 16.66 6.36 7.17
C LYS A 204 16.70 7.63 8.01
N TYR A 205 15.67 8.46 7.91
CA TYR A 205 15.59 9.77 8.56
C TYR A 205 14.66 9.80 9.78
N GLY A 206 14.07 8.67 10.15
CA GLY A 206 13.15 8.59 11.30
C GLY A 206 11.87 9.41 11.11
N LEU A 207 11.34 9.48 9.87
CA LEU A 207 10.12 10.20 9.56
C LEU A 207 8.89 9.42 10.01
N GLU A 208 7.82 10.13 10.29
CA GLU A 208 6.54 9.56 10.67
C GLU A 208 5.86 8.86 9.47
N GLU A 209 5.20 7.73 9.72
CA GLU A 209 4.43 6.99 8.73
C GLU A 209 2.94 7.38 8.87
N ILE A 210 2.47 8.36 8.10
CA ILE A 210 1.10 8.85 8.16
C ILE A 210 0.28 8.22 7.04
N CYS A 211 -0.51 7.19 7.38
CA CYS A 211 -1.47 6.61 6.45
C CYS A 211 -2.67 7.56 6.30
N VAL A 212 -3.02 7.92 5.06
CA VAL A 212 -4.15 8.81 4.75
C VAL A 212 -5.31 8.13 4.04
N PHE A 213 -5.24 6.80 3.87
CA PHE A 213 -6.32 6.04 3.25
C PHE A 213 -6.98 5.07 4.22
N THR A 214 -8.28 4.87 4.02
CA THR A 214 -9.05 3.77 4.61
C THR A 214 -8.82 2.48 3.83
N ASP A 215 -9.23 1.34 4.37
CA ASP A 215 -9.09 0.03 3.71
C ASP A 215 -9.83 -0.05 2.36
N ASP A 216 -10.89 0.73 2.18
CA ASP A 216 -11.66 0.84 0.94
C ASP A 216 -11.16 1.96 0.00
N GLY A 217 -10.04 2.63 0.33
CA GLY A 217 -9.32 3.55 -0.54
C GLY A 217 -9.79 5.00 -0.52
N TYR A 218 -10.63 5.38 0.44
CA TYR A 218 -10.99 6.79 0.68
C TYR A 218 -9.98 7.48 1.59
N ILE A 219 -9.98 8.81 1.60
CA ILE A 219 -9.19 9.59 2.57
C ILE A 219 -9.78 9.38 3.97
N ASN A 220 -8.91 9.05 4.93
CA ASN A 220 -9.28 8.88 6.33
C ASN A 220 -9.18 10.20 7.12
N GLU A 221 -9.34 10.12 8.44
CA GLU A 221 -9.28 11.27 9.37
C GLU A 221 -7.96 12.05 9.32
N ASN A 222 -6.84 11.42 8.94
CA ASN A 222 -5.53 12.09 8.79
C ASN A 222 -5.50 13.09 7.62
N GLY A 223 -6.46 12.97 6.70
CA GLY A 223 -6.70 13.97 5.65
C GLY A 223 -7.48 15.20 6.13
N GLY A 224 -7.92 15.25 7.38
CA GLY A 224 -8.64 16.36 8.00
C GLY A 224 -9.92 16.71 7.24
N LYS A 225 -10.09 17.95 6.82
CA LYS A 225 -11.29 18.41 6.09
C LYS A 225 -11.52 17.72 4.74
N TYR A 226 -10.59 16.90 4.28
CA TYR A 226 -10.67 16.13 3.03
C TYR A 226 -11.05 14.66 3.25
N GLU A 227 -11.39 14.28 4.47
CA GLU A 227 -11.93 12.95 4.77
C GLU A 227 -13.05 12.57 3.79
N LYS A 228 -13.02 11.32 3.30
CA LYS A 228 -13.96 10.76 2.31
C LYS A 228 -13.95 11.38 0.91
N SER A 229 -12.99 12.26 0.59
CA SER A 229 -12.90 12.84 -0.76
C SER A 229 -11.58 12.49 -1.45
N LEU A 230 -11.64 11.70 -2.50
CA LEU A 230 -10.44 11.37 -3.32
C LEU A 230 -10.21 12.40 -4.45
N LEU A 231 -11.27 12.82 -5.12
CA LEU A 231 -11.18 13.70 -6.29
C LEU A 231 -11.16 15.19 -5.93
N ASP A 232 -11.75 15.55 -4.80
CA ASP A 232 -11.94 16.95 -4.41
C ASP A 232 -10.65 17.66 -4.03
N ILE A 233 -9.61 16.93 -3.61
CA ILE A 233 -8.32 17.51 -3.22
C ILE A 233 -7.69 18.25 -4.40
N LEU A 234 -7.66 17.61 -5.57
CA LEU A 234 -7.04 18.17 -6.76
C LEU A 234 -7.81 19.35 -7.35
N LEU A 235 -9.13 19.29 -7.26
CA LEU A 235 -10.00 20.35 -7.75
C LEU A 235 -10.02 21.56 -6.83
N LYS A 236 -9.81 21.36 -5.51
CA LYS A 236 -9.86 22.40 -4.48
C LYS A 236 -8.51 23.01 -4.09
N LEU A 237 -7.40 22.54 -4.70
CA LEU A 237 -6.11 23.21 -4.53
C LEU A 237 -6.25 24.67 -4.94
N PRO A 238 -6.01 25.64 -4.02
CA PRO A 238 -5.99 27.06 -4.37
C PRO A 238 -5.02 27.31 -5.53
N THR A 239 -5.33 28.29 -6.37
CA THR A 239 -4.52 28.60 -7.56
C THR A 239 -3.07 28.91 -7.23
N GLU A 240 -2.82 29.47 -6.06
CA GLU A 240 -1.49 29.79 -5.53
C GLU A 240 -0.58 28.56 -5.32
N TYR A 241 -1.15 27.37 -5.15
CA TYR A 241 -0.40 26.12 -5.02
C TYR A 241 -0.24 25.37 -6.35
N LYS A 242 -0.92 25.83 -7.42
CA LYS A 242 -0.84 25.24 -8.76
C LYS A 242 0.05 26.11 -9.62
N THR A 243 1.22 25.63 -9.99
CA THR A 243 2.06 26.35 -10.96
C THR A 243 1.73 25.95 -12.39
N ARG A 244 1.60 24.67 -12.64
CA ARG A 244 1.20 24.14 -13.98
C ARG A 244 0.72 22.69 -13.89
N LEU A 245 0.02 22.30 -14.96
CA LEU A 245 -0.36 20.91 -15.21
C LEU A 245 0.35 20.45 -16.48
N SER A 246 1.05 19.32 -16.42
CA SER A 246 1.56 18.66 -17.61
C SER A 246 1.03 17.24 -17.72
N PHE A 247 0.81 16.81 -18.96
CA PHE A 247 0.37 15.46 -19.26
C PHE A 247 1.59 14.63 -19.60
N CYS A 248 1.77 13.52 -18.93
CA CYS A 248 2.74 12.51 -19.29
C CYS A 248 2.02 11.24 -19.72
N THR A 249 2.45 10.69 -20.85
CA THR A 249 2.25 9.28 -21.17
C THR A 249 3.45 8.57 -20.58
N GLY A 250 3.30 7.98 -19.41
CA GLY A 250 4.43 7.36 -18.74
C GLY A 250 4.00 6.27 -17.79
N VAL A 251 4.91 5.37 -17.68
CA VAL A 251 4.93 4.19 -16.85
C VAL A 251 4.70 4.56 -15.38
N LYS A 252 3.86 3.80 -14.72
CA LYS A 252 3.80 3.73 -13.26
C LYS A 252 4.73 2.64 -12.79
#